data_6b8629acda9e1bd7460a99b99622fd97
#
_entry.id   6b8629acda9e1bd7460a99b99622fd97
#
_cell.length_a   1.000
_cell.length_b   1.000
_cell.length_c   1.000
_cell.angle_alpha   90.00
_cell.angle_beta   90.00
_cell.angle_gamma   90.00
#
_symmetry.space_group_name_H-M   'P 1'
#
loop_
_entity.id
_entity.type
_entity.pdbx_description
1 polymer ?
#
loop_
_entity_poly.entity_id
_entity_poly.type
_entity_poly.pdbx_seq_one_letter_code
_entity_poly.pdbx_strand_id
1 'polypeptide(L)'
;MVVEQTGRGERAYDIFSRLLKDRIVFLGGPIHDETANLVTAQLLFLESEDPEREINMYINSPGGSVTAGLAIYDTMQFVKPPVSTLCVGQAASMGAVLLAAGAKGRRYALPHSRIMIHQLSGGFEGQATDIEIQAREALRLREILNNILTHHTGQGLKRIEKDTDRDFFMHASQAVEYGLVDEVIANRPGKGGAEHSRSPEHAKSSEHPKPTP
;
A
#
# COMPACT_ATOMS: atom_id res chain seq x y z
N MET A 1 21.92 -14.13 -0.93
CA MET A 1 22.50 -14.08 0.41
C MET A 1 23.35 -12.83 0.51
N VAL A 2 23.24 -12.06 1.59
CA VAL A 2 24.05 -10.87 1.87
C VAL A 2 24.97 -11.19 3.04
N VAL A 3 26.27 -10.93 2.89
CA VAL A 3 27.27 -11.18 3.94
C VAL A 3 27.68 -9.84 4.52
N GLU A 4 27.51 -9.68 5.84
CA GLU A 4 27.98 -8.52 6.60
C GLU A 4 29.23 -8.91 7.40
N GLN A 5 30.28 -8.11 7.31
CA GLN A 5 31.43 -8.21 8.20
C GLN A 5 31.15 -7.42 9.48
N THR A 6 31.23 -8.09 10.62
CA THR A 6 31.09 -7.47 11.94
C THR A 6 32.39 -7.66 12.71
N GLY A 7 32.59 -6.88 13.77
CA GLY A 7 33.76 -7.06 14.66
C GLY A 7 33.85 -8.44 15.34
N ARG A 8 32.85 -9.30 15.16
CA ARG A 8 32.78 -10.69 15.69
C ARG A 8 32.78 -11.75 14.59
N GLY A 9 33.07 -11.39 13.33
CA GLY A 9 33.10 -12.28 12.18
C GLY A 9 32.03 -11.96 11.11
N GLU A 10 31.92 -12.84 10.12
CA GLU A 10 30.97 -12.72 9.03
C GLU A 10 29.60 -13.28 9.42
N ARG A 11 28.53 -12.56 9.06
CA ARG A 11 27.15 -13.05 9.17
C ARG A 11 26.47 -13.02 7.81
N ALA A 12 25.87 -14.14 7.43
CA ALA A 12 25.08 -14.26 6.22
C ALA A 12 23.61 -14.10 6.52
N TYR A 13 22.91 -13.28 5.73
CA TYR A 13 21.48 -13.06 5.80
C TYR A 13 20.82 -13.36 4.45
N ASP A 14 19.58 -13.84 4.42
CA ASP A 14 18.75 -13.65 3.25
C ASP A 14 18.39 -12.17 3.10
N ILE A 15 17.94 -11.77 1.91
CA ILE A 15 17.71 -10.35 1.62
C ILE A 15 16.59 -9.75 2.49
N PHE A 16 15.53 -10.51 2.79
CA PHE A 16 14.41 -10.01 3.58
C PHE A 16 14.80 -9.85 5.06
N SER A 17 15.54 -10.81 5.63
CA SER A 17 16.11 -10.69 6.97
C SER A 17 17.06 -9.49 7.08
N ARG A 18 17.82 -9.19 6.02
CA ARG A 18 18.68 -8.01 6.00
C ARG A 18 17.88 -6.70 5.95
N LEU A 19 16.82 -6.65 5.14
CA LEU A 19 15.93 -5.50 5.09
C LEU A 19 15.19 -5.29 6.42
N LEU A 20 14.80 -6.36 7.10
CA LEU A 20 14.14 -6.28 8.40
C LEU A 20 15.00 -5.57 9.46
N LYS A 21 16.33 -5.73 9.45
CA LYS A 21 17.25 -4.98 10.30
C LYS A 21 17.15 -3.46 10.09
N ASP A 22 16.82 -3.04 8.87
CA ASP A 22 16.57 -1.63 8.53
C ASP A 22 15.10 -1.23 8.74
N ARG A 23 14.33 -2.09 9.44
CA ARG A 23 12.91 -1.92 9.74
C ARG A 23 12.02 -1.89 8.50
N ILE A 24 12.43 -2.62 7.46
CA ILE A 24 11.67 -2.78 6.22
C ILE A 24 11.01 -4.15 6.22
N VAL A 25 9.68 -4.16 6.21
CA VAL A 25 8.84 -5.34 6.01
C VAL A 25 8.39 -5.35 4.55
N PHE A 26 8.61 -6.46 3.85
CA PHE A 26 8.26 -6.59 2.44
C PHE A 26 7.08 -7.54 2.25
N LEU A 27 5.91 -6.99 1.89
CA LEU A 27 4.72 -7.74 1.54
C LEU A 27 4.70 -7.96 0.02
N GLY A 28 5.32 -9.05 -0.43
CA GLY A 28 5.43 -9.44 -1.82
C GLY A 28 4.58 -10.67 -2.16
N GLY A 29 3.68 -10.55 -3.14
CA GLY A 29 2.83 -11.64 -3.60
C GLY A 29 1.47 -11.75 -2.91
N PRO A 30 0.76 -12.88 -3.07
CA PRO A 30 -0.57 -13.07 -2.49
C PRO A 30 -0.55 -13.11 -0.96
N ILE A 31 -1.65 -12.60 -0.37
CA ILE A 31 -1.86 -12.62 1.08
C ILE A 31 -2.61 -13.89 1.45
N HIS A 32 -1.95 -14.74 2.24
CA HIS A 32 -2.48 -15.97 2.83
C HIS A 32 -2.02 -16.07 4.29
N ASP A 33 -2.45 -17.09 5.01
CA ASP A 33 -2.23 -17.19 6.46
C ASP A 33 -0.75 -17.18 6.84
N GLU A 34 0.12 -17.89 6.10
CA GLU A 34 1.56 -17.90 6.36
C GLU A 34 2.19 -16.51 6.16
N THR A 35 1.79 -15.81 5.08
CA THR A 35 2.24 -14.42 4.84
C THR A 35 1.80 -13.51 5.99
N ALA A 36 0.54 -13.63 6.42
CA ALA A 36 0.01 -12.81 7.51
C ALA A 36 0.73 -13.08 8.83
N ASN A 37 0.94 -14.35 9.17
CA ASN A 37 1.65 -14.74 10.38
C ASN A 37 3.10 -14.20 10.39
N LEU A 38 3.79 -14.28 9.25
CA LEU A 38 5.16 -13.76 9.12
C LEU A 38 5.20 -12.24 9.29
N VAL A 39 4.33 -11.50 8.57
CA VAL A 39 4.29 -10.03 8.66
C VAL A 39 3.91 -9.58 10.06
N THR A 40 2.90 -10.21 10.68
CA THR A 40 2.51 -9.94 12.07
C THR A 40 3.68 -10.15 13.03
N ALA A 41 4.39 -11.27 12.92
CA ALA A 41 5.56 -11.55 13.76
C ALA A 41 6.68 -10.52 13.55
N GLN A 42 6.91 -10.08 12.31
CA GLN A 42 7.89 -9.03 12.00
C GLN A 42 7.51 -7.68 12.61
N LEU A 43 6.24 -7.28 12.55
CA LEU A 43 5.76 -6.03 13.15
C LEU A 43 5.95 -6.04 14.68
N LEU A 44 5.54 -7.12 15.35
CA LEU A 44 5.72 -7.29 16.80
C LEU A 44 7.19 -7.34 17.20
N PHE A 45 8.04 -8.02 16.42
CA PHE A 45 9.49 -8.05 16.65
C PHE A 45 10.09 -6.63 16.56
N LEU A 46 9.75 -5.87 15.51
CA LEU A 46 10.26 -4.51 15.32
C LEU A 46 9.77 -3.54 16.41
N GLU A 47 8.54 -3.71 16.90
CA GLU A 47 8.05 -2.97 18.06
C GLU A 47 8.88 -3.28 19.31
N SER A 48 9.19 -4.57 19.58
CA SER A 48 9.98 -4.98 20.74
C SER A 48 11.42 -4.47 20.70
N GLU A 49 11.99 -4.29 19.51
CA GLU A 49 13.35 -3.75 19.32
C GLU A 49 13.42 -2.23 19.57
N ASP A 50 12.43 -1.48 19.05
CA ASP A 50 12.33 -0.04 19.23
C ASP A 50 10.88 0.43 19.00
N PRO A 51 10.11 0.70 20.05
CA PRO A 51 8.70 1.07 19.96
C PRO A 51 8.43 2.48 19.42
N GLU A 52 9.45 3.33 19.31
CA GLU A 52 9.29 4.72 18.85
C GLU A 52 9.70 4.90 17.38
N ARG A 53 10.50 3.99 16.85
CA ARG A 53 11.05 4.10 15.51
C ARG A 53 10.10 3.51 14.47
N GLU A 54 9.85 4.27 13.40
CA GLU A 54 9.00 3.91 12.27
C GLU A 54 9.32 2.54 11.64
N ILE A 55 8.28 1.83 11.22
CA ILE A 55 8.36 0.61 10.42
C ILE A 55 7.93 0.95 8.99
N ASN A 56 8.70 0.49 8.00
CA ASN A 56 8.43 0.74 6.59
C ASN A 56 7.91 -0.53 5.91
N MET A 57 6.65 -0.54 5.48
CA MET A 57 6.06 -1.67 4.76
C MET A 57 6.04 -1.40 3.27
N TYR A 58 6.81 -2.19 2.51
CA TYR A 58 6.81 -2.18 1.04
C TYR A 58 5.79 -3.20 0.53
N ILE A 59 4.87 -2.76 -0.34
CA ILE A 59 3.74 -3.59 -0.81
C ILE A 59 3.84 -3.78 -2.32
N ASN A 60 3.93 -5.05 -2.74
CA ASN A 60 3.77 -5.51 -4.11
C ASN A 60 2.87 -6.74 -4.10
N SER A 61 1.55 -6.54 -3.97
CA SER A 61 0.61 -7.62 -3.70
C SER A 61 -0.65 -7.49 -4.56
N PRO A 62 -1.14 -8.61 -5.13
CA PRO A 62 -2.45 -8.68 -5.77
C PRO A 62 -3.61 -8.75 -4.76
N GLY A 63 -3.35 -8.79 -3.45
CA GLY A 63 -4.32 -9.07 -2.41
C GLY A 63 -4.38 -10.55 -2.06
N GLY A 64 -5.50 -11.02 -1.55
CA GLY A 64 -5.68 -12.42 -1.15
C GLY A 64 -6.74 -12.59 -0.06
N SER A 65 -6.51 -13.49 0.88
CA SER A 65 -7.43 -13.81 1.98
C SER A 65 -7.74 -12.57 2.83
N VAL A 66 -9.03 -12.29 3.00
CA VAL A 66 -9.48 -11.13 3.79
C VAL A 66 -9.13 -11.30 5.26
N THR A 67 -9.33 -12.48 5.83
CA THR A 67 -9.03 -12.74 7.25
C THR A 67 -7.54 -12.64 7.54
N ALA A 68 -6.69 -13.17 6.65
CA ALA A 68 -5.24 -13.01 6.72
C ALA A 68 -4.83 -11.53 6.63
N GLY A 69 -5.43 -10.79 5.70
CA GLY A 69 -5.17 -9.36 5.56
C GLY A 69 -5.65 -8.52 6.75
N LEU A 70 -6.80 -8.86 7.34
CA LEU A 70 -7.28 -8.20 8.56
C LEU A 70 -6.36 -8.45 9.76
N ALA A 71 -5.72 -9.64 9.86
CA ALA A 71 -4.72 -9.89 10.89
C ALA A 71 -3.51 -8.95 10.76
N ILE A 72 -3.04 -8.70 9.53
CA ILE A 72 -1.97 -7.71 9.28
C ILE A 72 -2.49 -6.30 9.60
N TYR A 73 -3.69 -5.94 9.12
CA TYR A 73 -4.30 -4.63 9.36
C TYR A 73 -4.39 -4.31 10.85
N ASP A 74 -5.01 -5.20 11.63
CA ASP A 74 -5.18 -5.00 13.06
C ASP A 74 -3.81 -4.89 13.76
N THR A 75 -2.81 -5.68 13.35
CA THR A 75 -1.46 -5.58 13.90
C THR A 75 -0.80 -4.25 13.57
N MET A 76 -0.96 -3.73 12.33
CA MET A 76 -0.47 -2.39 11.96
C MET A 76 -1.06 -1.28 12.81
N GLN A 77 -2.35 -1.41 13.20
CA GLN A 77 -3.01 -0.44 14.06
C GLN A 77 -2.68 -0.64 15.56
N PHE A 78 -2.33 -1.86 15.96
CA PHE A 78 -2.06 -2.23 17.36
C PHE A 78 -0.66 -1.84 17.82
N VAL A 79 0.37 -2.00 16.97
CA VAL A 79 1.75 -1.69 17.32
C VAL A 79 1.96 -0.19 17.53
N LYS A 80 2.82 0.15 18.48
CA LYS A 80 3.15 1.54 18.84
C LYS A 80 3.87 2.32 17.72
N PRO A 81 4.89 1.74 17.05
CA PRO A 81 5.58 2.44 15.98
C PRO A 81 4.63 2.81 14.85
N PRO A 82 4.74 4.01 14.28
CA PRO A 82 4.00 4.32 13.05
C PRO A 82 4.47 3.39 11.92
N VAL A 83 3.51 2.81 11.20
CA VAL A 83 3.79 1.98 10.03
C VAL A 83 3.59 2.82 8.77
N SER A 84 4.67 3.15 8.07
CA SER A 84 4.57 3.75 6.73
C SER A 84 4.35 2.69 5.67
N THR A 85 3.69 3.03 4.59
CA THR A 85 3.40 2.12 3.48
C THR A 85 3.88 2.68 2.15
N LEU A 86 4.47 1.82 1.31
CA LEU A 86 4.92 2.18 -0.03
C LEU A 86 4.48 1.14 -1.05
N CYS A 87 3.66 1.54 -2.01
CA CYS A 87 3.32 0.68 -3.15
C CYS A 87 4.49 0.62 -4.15
N VAL A 88 4.98 -0.60 -4.41
CA VAL A 88 6.03 -0.91 -5.40
C VAL A 88 5.44 -1.90 -6.40
N GLY A 89 5.17 -1.45 -7.62
CA GLY A 89 4.52 -2.26 -8.65
C GLY A 89 3.00 -2.26 -8.52
N GLN A 90 2.43 -3.04 -7.58
CA GLN A 90 0.98 -3.04 -7.38
C GLN A 90 0.55 -3.22 -5.92
N ALA A 91 -0.60 -2.63 -5.62
CA ALA A 91 -1.37 -2.92 -4.42
C ALA A 91 -2.85 -3.09 -4.81
N ALA A 92 -3.32 -4.34 -4.85
CA ALA A 92 -4.67 -4.63 -5.29
C ALA A 92 -5.48 -5.31 -4.18
N SER A 93 -6.81 -5.08 -4.18
CA SER A 93 -7.73 -5.75 -3.25
C SER A 93 -7.29 -5.55 -1.79
N MET A 94 -7.08 -6.61 -1.04
CA MET A 94 -6.57 -6.54 0.34
C MET A 94 -5.21 -5.82 0.45
N GLY A 95 -4.36 -5.89 -0.60
CA GLY A 95 -3.11 -5.12 -0.68
C GLY A 95 -3.35 -3.60 -0.71
N ALA A 96 -4.41 -3.13 -1.37
CA ALA A 96 -4.79 -1.71 -1.37
C ALA A 96 -5.34 -1.26 -0.01
N VAL A 97 -6.07 -2.13 0.68
CA VAL A 97 -6.53 -1.86 2.05
C VAL A 97 -5.34 -1.66 3.00
N LEU A 98 -4.33 -2.55 2.94
CA LEU A 98 -3.12 -2.43 3.75
C LEU A 98 -2.28 -1.21 3.37
N LEU A 99 -2.23 -0.84 2.08
CA LEU A 99 -1.57 0.39 1.63
C LEU A 99 -2.23 1.63 2.26
N ALA A 100 -3.57 1.71 2.21
CA ALA A 100 -4.32 2.80 2.79
C ALA A 100 -4.23 2.86 4.32
N ALA A 101 -3.99 1.73 4.98
CA ALA A 101 -3.91 1.57 6.42
C ALA A 101 -2.62 2.11 7.05
N GLY A 102 -1.65 2.54 6.25
CA GLY A 102 -0.44 3.20 6.74
C GLY A 102 -0.74 4.48 7.53
N ALA A 103 0.22 4.88 8.35
CA ALA A 103 0.12 6.10 9.14
C ALA A 103 -0.14 7.32 8.24
N LYS A 104 -1.09 8.17 8.62
CA LYS A 104 -1.47 9.34 7.83
C LYS A 104 -0.27 10.26 7.56
N GLY A 105 -0.12 10.70 6.30
CA GLY A 105 1.03 11.47 5.83
C GLY A 105 2.27 10.61 5.53
N ARG A 106 2.16 9.27 5.65
CA ARG A 106 3.28 8.32 5.43
C ARG A 106 2.88 7.15 4.53
N ARG A 107 1.92 7.37 3.63
CA ARG A 107 1.45 6.40 2.65
C ARG A 107 1.90 6.84 1.27
N TYR A 108 2.66 6.00 0.59
CA TYR A 108 3.37 6.38 -0.63
C TYR A 108 3.09 5.42 -1.78
N ALA A 109 3.27 5.90 -3.00
CA ALA A 109 3.31 5.08 -4.20
C ALA A 109 4.47 5.51 -5.10
N LEU A 110 5.11 4.55 -5.78
CA LEU A 110 6.04 4.86 -6.87
C LEU A 110 5.24 5.30 -8.12
N PRO A 111 5.84 6.11 -9.04
CA PRO A 111 5.10 6.75 -10.14
C PRO A 111 4.31 5.81 -11.05
N HIS A 112 4.79 4.59 -11.26
CA HIS A 112 4.17 3.59 -12.13
C HIS A 112 3.42 2.50 -11.37
N SER A 113 3.17 2.71 -10.07
CA SER A 113 2.39 1.77 -9.27
C SER A 113 0.95 1.75 -9.69
N ARG A 114 0.37 0.56 -9.69
CA ARG A 114 -1.05 0.30 -9.95
C ARG A 114 -1.76 -0.05 -8.66
N ILE A 115 -2.79 0.70 -8.33
CA ILE A 115 -3.63 0.46 -7.15
C ILE A 115 -5.01 0.02 -7.63
N MET A 116 -5.62 -0.98 -6.97
CA MET A 116 -6.95 -1.45 -7.33
C MET A 116 -7.75 -1.78 -6.08
N ILE A 117 -8.95 -1.26 -6.01
CA ILE A 117 -9.94 -1.60 -5.00
C ILE A 117 -11.13 -2.31 -5.65
N HIS A 118 -11.68 -3.28 -4.96
CA HIS A 118 -12.91 -3.97 -5.33
C HIS A 118 -13.55 -4.62 -4.10
N GLN A 119 -14.81 -5.04 -4.23
CA GLN A 119 -15.48 -5.77 -3.17
C GLN A 119 -14.91 -7.19 -3.00
N LEU A 120 -15.21 -7.81 -1.86
CA LEU A 120 -14.92 -9.21 -1.60
C LEU A 120 -15.45 -10.09 -2.74
N SER A 121 -14.61 -10.97 -3.25
CA SER A 121 -14.99 -12.02 -4.21
C SER A 121 -14.73 -13.40 -3.62
N GLY A 122 -15.61 -14.35 -3.89
CA GLY A 122 -15.49 -15.73 -3.41
C GLY A 122 -16.59 -16.60 -3.97
N GLY A 123 -16.46 -17.93 -3.80
CA GLY A 123 -17.47 -18.93 -4.10
C GLY A 123 -17.79 -19.73 -2.85
N PHE A 124 -19.02 -20.18 -2.72
CA PHE A 124 -19.49 -20.98 -1.59
C PHE A 124 -20.16 -22.24 -2.13
N GLU A 125 -19.85 -23.38 -1.52
CA GLU A 125 -20.46 -24.67 -1.82
C GLU A 125 -20.95 -25.32 -0.52
N GLY A 126 -22.00 -26.13 -0.59
CA GLY A 126 -22.55 -26.84 0.54
C GLY A 126 -24.08 -26.88 0.53
N GLN A 127 -24.68 -27.20 1.66
CA GLN A 127 -26.13 -27.18 1.82
C GLN A 127 -26.64 -25.73 1.83
N ALA A 128 -27.90 -25.52 1.48
CA ALA A 128 -28.50 -24.18 1.39
C ALA A 128 -28.28 -23.33 2.65
N THR A 129 -28.39 -23.92 3.83
CA THR A 129 -28.14 -23.26 5.10
C THR A 129 -26.69 -22.83 5.28
N ASP A 130 -25.74 -23.66 4.84
CA ASP A 130 -24.31 -23.35 4.92
C ASP A 130 -23.95 -22.19 3.97
N ILE A 131 -24.52 -22.21 2.76
CA ILE A 131 -24.36 -21.11 1.77
C ILE A 131 -24.92 -19.79 2.35
N GLU A 132 -26.08 -19.82 3.02
CA GLU A 132 -26.66 -18.63 3.66
C GLU A 132 -25.75 -18.06 4.76
N ILE A 133 -25.18 -18.94 5.60
CA ILE A 133 -24.25 -18.53 6.67
C ILE A 133 -23.01 -17.88 6.06
N GLN A 134 -22.40 -18.49 5.03
CA GLN A 134 -21.22 -17.96 4.35
C GLN A 134 -21.51 -16.63 3.63
N ALA A 135 -22.69 -16.51 2.99
CA ALA A 135 -23.08 -15.27 2.33
C ALA A 135 -23.26 -14.13 3.35
N ARG A 136 -23.83 -14.40 4.51
CA ARG A 136 -23.99 -13.42 5.59
C ARG A 136 -22.63 -12.95 6.12
N GLU A 137 -21.68 -13.87 6.31
CA GLU A 137 -20.32 -13.54 6.73
C GLU A 137 -19.59 -12.71 5.67
N ALA A 138 -19.73 -13.04 4.38
CA ALA A 138 -19.15 -12.26 3.29
C ALA A 138 -19.68 -10.81 3.26
N LEU A 139 -20.98 -10.62 3.50
CA LEU A 139 -21.58 -9.29 3.60
C LEU A 139 -21.01 -8.51 4.79
N ARG A 140 -20.83 -9.15 5.94
CA ARG A 140 -20.21 -8.55 7.13
C ARG A 140 -18.76 -8.12 6.86
N LEU A 141 -17.98 -8.98 6.23
CA LEU A 141 -16.59 -8.67 5.87
C LEU A 141 -16.50 -7.52 4.85
N ARG A 142 -17.40 -7.48 3.87
CA ARG A 142 -17.51 -6.36 2.91
C ARG A 142 -17.77 -5.04 3.62
N GLU A 143 -18.66 -5.02 4.59
CA GLU A 143 -18.97 -3.82 5.39
C GLU A 143 -17.73 -3.35 6.18
N ILE A 144 -16.99 -4.27 6.80
CA ILE A 144 -15.74 -3.97 7.53
C ILE A 144 -14.73 -3.32 6.58
N LEU A 145 -14.47 -3.93 5.42
CA LEU A 145 -13.50 -3.39 4.46
C LEU A 145 -13.89 -2.02 3.91
N ASN A 146 -15.18 -1.80 3.63
CA ASN A 146 -15.69 -0.50 3.19
C ASN A 146 -15.52 0.57 4.28
N ASN A 147 -15.76 0.23 5.55
CA ASN A 147 -15.55 1.14 6.67
C ASN A 147 -14.06 1.45 6.87
N ILE A 148 -13.17 0.47 6.73
CA ILE A 148 -11.72 0.69 6.77
C ILE A 148 -11.28 1.64 5.65
N LEU A 149 -11.70 1.40 4.41
CA LEU A 149 -11.40 2.30 3.29
C LEU A 149 -11.98 3.71 3.51
N THR A 150 -13.21 3.81 3.98
CA THR A 150 -13.84 5.11 4.33
C THR A 150 -12.99 5.87 5.36
N HIS A 151 -12.57 5.18 6.42
CA HIS A 151 -11.76 5.77 7.49
C HIS A 151 -10.42 6.32 6.97
N HIS A 152 -9.69 5.49 6.22
CA HIS A 152 -8.32 5.85 5.80
C HIS A 152 -8.28 6.81 4.61
N THR A 153 -9.26 6.74 3.70
CA THR A 153 -9.28 7.60 2.50
C THR A 153 -9.98 8.94 2.72
N GLY A 154 -10.87 9.02 3.72
CA GLY A 154 -11.76 10.17 3.92
C GLY A 154 -12.91 10.25 2.91
N GLN A 155 -13.08 9.25 2.04
CA GLN A 155 -14.20 9.18 1.11
C GLN A 155 -15.49 8.79 1.84
N GLY A 156 -16.62 9.25 1.34
CA GLY A 156 -17.92 8.84 1.87
C GLY A 156 -18.22 7.37 1.59
N LEU A 157 -18.86 6.65 2.54
CA LEU A 157 -19.17 5.23 2.43
C LEU A 157 -19.88 4.86 1.10
N LYS A 158 -20.88 5.65 0.68
CA LYS A 158 -21.60 5.41 -0.58
C LYS A 158 -20.70 5.46 -1.82
N ARG A 159 -19.65 6.29 -1.79
CA ARG A 159 -18.66 6.35 -2.86
C ARG A 159 -17.78 5.11 -2.85
N ILE A 160 -17.29 4.70 -1.67
CA ILE A 160 -16.53 3.47 -1.51
C ILE A 160 -17.34 2.26 -2.01
N GLU A 161 -18.59 2.11 -1.57
CA GLU A 161 -19.48 1.02 -2.02
C GLU A 161 -19.67 0.98 -3.53
N LYS A 162 -19.84 2.15 -4.15
CA LYS A 162 -19.98 2.27 -5.61
C LYS A 162 -18.69 1.91 -6.34
N ASP A 163 -17.57 2.46 -5.89
CA ASP A 163 -16.28 2.32 -6.59
C ASP A 163 -15.68 0.91 -6.37
N THR A 164 -16.01 0.24 -5.25
CA THR A 164 -15.62 -1.15 -4.99
C THR A 164 -16.56 -2.20 -5.59
N ASP A 165 -17.68 -1.83 -6.19
CA ASP A 165 -18.63 -2.81 -6.77
C ASP A 165 -17.99 -3.66 -7.87
N ARG A 166 -17.03 -3.09 -8.61
CA ARG A 166 -16.19 -3.77 -9.60
C ARG A 166 -14.75 -3.31 -9.44
N ASP A 167 -13.84 -3.92 -10.20
CA ASP A 167 -12.43 -3.54 -10.21
C ASP A 167 -12.26 -2.05 -10.55
N PHE A 168 -11.80 -1.28 -9.60
CA PHE A 168 -11.55 0.14 -9.74
C PHE A 168 -10.04 0.40 -9.67
N PHE A 169 -9.44 0.57 -10.86
CA PHE A 169 -8.01 0.79 -11.03
C PHE A 169 -7.65 2.26 -10.93
N MET A 170 -6.55 2.54 -10.26
CA MET A 170 -5.96 3.87 -10.13
C MET A 170 -4.46 3.80 -10.37
N HIS A 171 -3.92 4.76 -11.12
CA HIS A 171 -2.50 5.04 -11.11
C HIS A 171 -2.13 5.89 -9.87
N ALA A 172 -0.83 6.04 -9.60
CA ALA A 172 -0.35 6.61 -8.35
C ALA A 172 -0.93 7.99 -8.01
N SER A 173 -1.02 8.93 -8.97
CA SER A 173 -1.58 10.26 -8.71
C SER A 173 -3.09 10.24 -8.43
N GLN A 174 -3.85 9.37 -9.11
CA GLN A 174 -5.28 9.18 -8.80
C GLN A 174 -5.48 8.59 -7.40
N ALA A 175 -4.58 7.73 -6.94
CA ALA A 175 -4.63 7.17 -5.59
C ALA A 175 -4.38 8.24 -4.51
N VAL A 176 -3.56 9.27 -4.81
CA VAL A 176 -3.41 10.46 -3.94
C VAL A 176 -4.71 11.26 -3.90
N GLU A 177 -5.30 11.58 -5.04
CA GLU A 177 -6.57 12.32 -5.13
C GLU A 177 -7.73 11.58 -4.43
N TYR A 178 -7.69 10.25 -4.48
CA TYR A 178 -8.67 9.40 -3.82
C TYR A 178 -8.45 9.30 -2.30
N GLY A 179 -7.22 9.53 -1.83
CA GLY A 179 -6.84 9.46 -0.43
C GLY A 179 -6.32 8.09 0.03
N LEU A 180 -6.05 7.16 -0.90
CA LEU A 180 -5.44 5.85 -0.60
C LEU A 180 -3.98 5.98 -0.21
N VAL A 181 -3.28 6.94 -0.80
CA VAL A 181 -1.90 7.32 -0.44
C VAL A 181 -1.80 8.83 -0.26
N ASP A 182 -0.72 9.29 0.37
CA ASP A 182 -0.52 10.70 0.66
C ASP A 182 0.37 11.37 -0.40
N GLU A 183 1.31 10.63 -1.01
CA GLU A 183 2.29 11.20 -1.94
C GLU A 183 2.80 10.17 -2.96
N VAL A 184 3.14 10.66 -4.17
CA VAL A 184 3.89 9.89 -5.17
C VAL A 184 5.36 10.26 -5.07
N ILE A 185 6.22 9.30 -4.73
CA ILE A 185 7.66 9.52 -4.60
C ILE A 185 8.42 8.90 -5.79
N ALA A 186 9.09 9.73 -6.57
CA ALA A 186 9.94 9.27 -7.69
C ALA A 186 11.36 8.95 -7.24
N ASN A 187 11.88 9.68 -6.25
CA ASN A 187 13.24 9.54 -5.75
C ASN A 187 13.25 9.56 -4.21
N ARG A 188 14.15 8.80 -3.60
CA ARG A 188 14.38 8.93 -2.16
C ARG A 188 14.86 10.35 -1.82
N PRO A 189 14.40 10.96 -0.73
CA PRO A 189 14.97 12.21 -0.23
C PRO A 189 16.48 12.08 -0.09
N GLY A 190 17.27 12.99 -0.72
CA GLY A 190 18.72 12.97 -0.70
C GLY A 190 19.40 12.44 -1.96
N LYS A 191 18.68 11.88 -2.95
CA LYS A 191 19.20 11.60 -4.28
C LYS A 191 18.71 12.68 -5.26
N GLY A 192 19.57 13.67 -5.55
CA GLY A 192 19.35 14.66 -6.60
C GLY A 192 18.58 15.88 -6.10
N GLY A 193 19.29 16.82 -5.51
CA GLY A 193 18.84 18.20 -5.47
C GLY A 193 18.75 18.76 -6.88
N ALA A 194 17.72 19.54 -7.14
CA ALA A 194 17.51 20.45 -8.27
C ALA A 194 17.51 19.82 -9.67
N GLU A 195 16.33 19.61 -10.17
CA GLU A 195 15.90 20.09 -11.50
C GLU A 195 14.60 19.38 -11.90
N HIS A 196 13.48 20.06 -11.76
CA HIS A 196 12.32 20.01 -12.66
C HIS A 196 11.16 20.82 -12.07
N SER A 197 11.42 22.13 -11.88
CA SER A 197 10.35 23.13 -11.89
C SER A 197 10.65 24.14 -13.00
N ARG A 198 10.39 23.76 -14.24
CA ARG A 198 10.19 24.72 -15.33
C ARG A 198 8.93 24.33 -16.09
N SER A 199 7.84 24.95 -15.69
CA SER A 199 6.66 25.10 -16.55
C SER A 199 7.12 25.77 -17.84
N PRO A 200 6.64 25.38 -19.02
CA PRO A 200 6.88 26.13 -20.24
C PRO A 200 6.01 27.39 -20.21
N GLU A 201 6.63 28.53 -19.88
CA GLU A 201 6.05 29.84 -20.17
C GLU A 201 5.91 30.05 -21.67
N HIS A 202 4.76 30.58 -22.02
CA HIS A 202 4.31 31.03 -23.31
C HIS A 202 5.41 31.58 -24.24
N ALA A 203 5.60 30.92 -25.38
CA ALA A 203 6.25 31.54 -26.55
C ALA A 203 5.27 32.59 -27.14
N LYS A 204 5.56 33.86 -26.88
CA LYS A 204 4.93 34.97 -27.60
C LYS A 204 5.40 34.98 -29.05
N SER A 205 4.43 35.00 -29.95
CA SER A 205 4.55 35.27 -31.37
C SER A 205 5.39 36.51 -31.69
N SER A 206 6.45 36.34 -32.47
CA SER A 206 7.13 37.43 -33.14
C SER A 206 6.58 37.53 -34.60
N GLU A 207 5.92 38.63 -34.86
CA GLU A 207 5.45 39.05 -36.17
C GLU A 207 6.61 39.20 -37.15
N HIS A 208 6.40 38.69 -38.38
CA HIS A 208 7.22 38.99 -39.54
C HIS A 208 6.75 40.32 -40.18
N PRO A 209 7.63 41.28 -40.50
CA PRO A 209 7.26 42.37 -41.39
C PRO A 209 7.29 41.95 -42.86
N LYS A 210 6.23 42.30 -43.61
CA LYS A 210 6.12 42.14 -45.05
C LYS A 210 7.08 43.11 -45.77
N PRO A 211 7.63 42.72 -46.93
CA PRO A 211 8.30 43.68 -47.83
C PRO A 211 7.27 44.46 -48.66
N THR A 212 7.43 45.72 -48.77
CA THR A 212 6.75 46.65 -49.73
C THR A 212 7.77 47.16 -50.76
N PRO A 213 7.29 47.73 -51.85
CA PRO A 213 7.41 47.29 -53.23
C PRO A 213 8.67 47.75 -53.94
#